data_70c1706826d9414771618eedb1e7eccc
#
_entry.id   70c1706826d9414771618eedb1e7eccc
#
_cell.length_a   1.000
_cell.length_b   1.000
_cell.length_c   1.000
_cell.angle_alpha   90.00
_cell.angle_beta   90.00
_cell.angle_gamma   90.00
#
_symmetry.space_group_name_H-M   'P 1'
#
loop_
_entity.id
_entity.type
_entity.pdbx_description
1 polymer ?
#
loop_
_entity_poly.entity_id
_entity_poly.type
_entity_poly.pdbx_seq_one_letter_code
_entity_poly.pdbx_strand_id
1 'polypeptide(L)'
;ADYREDVDYALGAFGPGINSSVGNLLGDGEFQIVDSAIEDYSVSEDKQAAYLMGTVDLRDLRILGGLRHEGTKFRARGFGSTDEQITVERFDNDEAHWLPALHLRYQLANNTIARAAATRSVVRPVFEQLLPSFEVDGDEAYFGNPELKSLESSNFDLGIEHYMGRAGVVSAFLFYKDIENFAYLTDRGNEFAEFSEVETWENGEDAKLHGLELAYSKQLSELPAPFNGMLVGANLTLVDSEAQIESWDEDAGAVRRRDIALPSQSDVTGNLVLGYENRSLSLRLAANYTGNYLQEVSDPLDKRYDIYTDDHVQLDFTGHYFLTDELQLSFEAINITDEPFYAYTGKKQFNAQYEEYGPTYKLGLALKHF
;
A
#
# COMPACT_ATOMS: atom_id res chain seq x y z
N ALA A 1 3.65 -18.29 -27.25
CA ALA A 1 4.90 -19.06 -27.06
C ALA A 1 5.82 -18.24 -26.16
N ASP A 2 6.30 -18.82 -25.08
CA ASP A 2 7.22 -18.12 -24.17
C ASP A 2 8.61 -18.09 -24.81
N TYR A 3 8.91 -17.02 -25.53
CA TYR A 3 10.22 -16.82 -26.21
C TYR A 3 11.36 -16.45 -25.25
N ARG A 4 11.14 -16.48 -23.93
CA ARG A 4 12.21 -16.24 -22.93
C ARG A 4 13.17 -17.42 -22.81
N GLU A 5 12.74 -18.62 -23.19
CA GLU A 5 13.59 -19.82 -23.14
C GLU A 5 14.63 -19.88 -24.27
N ASP A 6 14.43 -19.13 -25.36
CA ASP A 6 15.28 -19.22 -26.54
C ASP A 6 16.13 -17.95 -26.79
N VAL A 7 16.04 -16.94 -25.94
CA VAL A 7 16.80 -15.69 -26.06
C VAL A 7 17.96 -15.69 -25.09
N ASP A 8 19.18 -15.75 -25.60
CA ASP A 8 20.41 -15.57 -24.83
C ASP A 8 20.57 -14.09 -24.45
N TYR A 9 20.07 -13.71 -23.29
CA TYR A 9 20.29 -12.37 -22.75
C TYR A 9 21.72 -12.23 -22.29
N ALA A 10 22.55 -11.55 -23.05
CA ALA A 10 23.86 -11.13 -22.60
C ALA A 10 23.69 -10.16 -21.41
N LEU A 11 23.84 -10.69 -20.20
CA LEU A 11 23.83 -9.95 -18.94
C LEU A 11 25.10 -9.11 -18.79
N GLY A 12 25.32 -8.15 -19.70
CA GLY A 12 26.42 -7.20 -19.64
C GLY A 12 25.86 -5.80 -19.81
N ALA A 13 25.81 -5.01 -18.76
CA ALA A 13 25.24 -3.67 -18.73
C ALA A 13 23.72 -3.64 -19.03
N PHE A 14 22.99 -3.08 -18.11
CA PHE A 14 21.55 -2.87 -18.16
C PHE A 14 21.02 -2.46 -19.53
N GLY A 15 20.46 -3.38 -20.22
CA GLY A 15 19.78 -3.26 -21.49
C GLY A 15 19.66 -4.64 -22.11
N PRO A 16 18.48 -5.08 -22.52
CA PRO A 16 18.37 -6.28 -23.29
C PRO A 16 19.14 -6.05 -24.59
N GLY A 17 20.33 -6.58 -24.67
CA GLY A 17 20.94 -6.80 -25.96
C GLY A 17 20.08 -7.83 -26.67
N ILE A 18 19.04 -7.36 -27.36
CA ILE A 18 18.29 -8.21 -28.28
C ILE A 18 19.30 -8.63 -29.33
N ASN A 19 19.76 -9.84 -29.19
CA ASN A 19 20.68 -10.46 -30.12
C ASN A 19 19.97 -10.66 -31.46
N SER A 20 20.72 -10.70 -32.54
CA SER A 20 20.21 -10.87 -33.91
C SER A 20 19.41 -12.16 -34.17
N SER A 21 19.36 -13.09 -33.19
CA SER A 21 18.51 -14.28 -33.23
C SER A 21 17.02 -13.99 -32.97
N VAL A 22 16.65 -12.82 -32.40
CA VAL A 22 15.25 -12.42 -32.23
C VAL A 22 14.50 -12.34 -33.54
N GLY A 23 15.17 -11.93 -34.62
CA GLY A 23 14.57 -11.94 -35.97
C GLY A 23 14.18 -13.33 -36.49
N ASN A 24 14.79 -14.40 -35.94
CA ASN A 24 14.44 -15.79 -36.30
C ASN A 24 13.32 -16.35 -35.41
N LEU A 25 13.17 -15.84 -34.19
CA LEU A 25 12.09 -16.21 -33.26
C LEU A 25 10.74 -15.61 -33.68
N LEU A 26 10.75 -14.45 -34.34
CA LEU A 26 9.54 -13.80 -34.83
C LEU A 26 8.97 -14.46 -36.10
N GLY A 27 9.64 -15.47 -36.66
CA GLY A 27 9.20 -16.16 -37.89
C GLY A 27 8.01 -17.10 -37.71
N ASP A 28 7.76 -17.59 -36.48
CA ASP A 28 6.68 -18.53 -36.18
C ASP A 28 5.73 -18.03 -35.05
N GLY A 29 5.95 -16.83 -34.53
CA GLY A 29 5.09 -16.19 -33.53
C GLY A 29 4.13 -15.19 -34.17
N GLU A 30 2.88 -15.22 -33.85
CA GLU A 30 1.95 -14.11 -34.11
C GLU A 30 2.39 -12.90 -33.27
N PHE A 31 2.73 -11.82 -33.97
CA PHE A 31 3.07 -10.56 -33.33
C PHE A 31 1.76 -9.89 -32.90
N GLN A 32 1.50 -9.86 -31.61
CA GLN A 32 0.34 -9.20 -31.01
C GLN A 32 0.53 -7.68 -31.09
N ILE A 33 0.18 -7.09 -32.22
CA ILE A 33 0.38 -5.64 -32.47
C ILE A 33 -0.53 -4.82 -31.56
N VAL A 34 -1.75 -5.30 -31.34
CA VAL A 34 -2.76 -4.63 -30.52
C VAL A 34 -2.31 -4.59 -29.07
N ASP A 35 -2.00 -5.72 -28.45
CA ASP A 35 -1.57 -5.81 -27.07
C ASP A 35 -0.31 -4.98 -26.82
N SER A 36 0.67 -5.03 -27.73
CA SER A 36 1.88 -4.22 -27.64
C SER A 36 1.61 -2.71 -27.77
N ALA A 37 0.59 -2.31 -28.53
CA ALA A 37 0.26 -0.91 -28.70
C ALA A 37 -0.55 -0.34 -27.52
N ILE A 38 -1.46 -1.13 -26.94
CA ILE A 38 -2.29 -0.71 -25.80
C ILE A 38 -1.41 -0.48 -24.55
N GLU A 39 -0.38 -1.31 -24.36
CA GLU A 39 0.57 -1.16 -23.25
C GLU A 39 1.59 -0.02 -23.45
N ASP A 40 1.68 0.58 -24.65
CA ASP A 40 2.60 1.70 -24.93
C ASP A 40 1.91 3.04 -24.60
N TYR A 41 2.39 3.68 -23.56
CA TYR A 41 1.88 4.98 -23.12
C TYR A 41 2.98 5.97 -22.78
N SER A 42 2.62 7.23 -22.77
CA SER A 42 3.49 8.32 -22.34
C SER A 42 2.73 9.22 -21.38
N VAL A 43 3.30 9.42 -20.20
CA VAL A 43 2.74 10.28 -19.15
C VAL A 43 3.74 11.35 -18.76
N SER A 44 3.25 12.57 -18.56
CA SER A 44 3.99 13.70 -18.02
C SER A 44 3.21 14.31 -16.87
N GLU A 45 3.84 14.48 -15.74
CA GLU A 45 3.28 15.15 -14.56
C GLU A 45 4.18 16.31 -14.14
N ASP A 46 3.61 17.53 -14.15
CA ASP A 46 4.27 18.75 -13.69
C ASP A 46 3.65 19.22 -12.38
N LYS A 47 4.43 19.25 -11.28
CA LYS A 47 3.99 19.70 -9.95
C LYS A 47 4.60 21.04 -9.59
N GLN A 48 3.76 21.97 -9.13
CA GLN A 48 4.18 23.25 -8.56
C GLN A 48 3.54 23.42 -7.19
N ALA A 49 4.36 23.79 -6.21
CA ALA A 49 3.87 23.94 -4.86
C ALA A 49 4.53 25.12 -4.15
N ALA A 50 3.74 25.75 -3.28
CA ALA A 50 4.23 26.76 -2.33
C ALA A 50 3.63 26.48 -0.95
N TYR A 51 4.39 26.76 0.11
CA TYR A 51 3.88 26.62 1.46
C TYR A 51 4.39 27.72 2.38
N LEU A 52 3.60 27.97 3.42
CA LEU A 52 3.98 28.80 4.55
C LEU A 52 3.68 28.05 5.83
N MET A 53 4.65 28.00 6.74
CA MET A 53 4.43 27.40 8.06
C MET A 53 5.11 28.22 9.15
N GLY A 54 4.58 28.12 10.37
CA GLY A 54 5.14 28.75 11.55
C GLY A 54 5.01 27.89 12.79
N THR A 55 5.90 28.11 13.73
CA THR A 55 5.88 27.43 15.05
C THR A 55 5.89 28.47 16.15
N VAL A 56 5.04 28.25 17.16
CA VAL A 56 4.98 29.09 18.37
C VAL A 56 5.13 28.18 19.60
N ASP A 57 6.06 28.52 20.46
CA ASP A 57 6.26 27.85 21.75
C ASP A 57 5.71 28.73 22.89
N LEU A 58 4.71 28.21 23.59
CA LEU A 58 4.01 28.86 24.70
C LEU A 58 4.19 28.00 25.98
N ARG A 59 5.31 28.12 26.66
CA ARG A 59 5.66 27.28 27.84
C ARG A 59 5.61 25.79 27.47
N ASP A 60 4.57 25.11 27.95
CA ASP A 60 4.38 23.65 27.78
C ASP A 60 3.67 23.29 26.47
N LEU A 61 3.16 24.29 25.73
CA LEU A 61 2.43 24.11 24.47
C LEU A 61 3.27 24.57 23.29
N ARG A 62 3.48 23.67 22.34
CA ARG A 62 3.99 23.99 20.98
C ARG A 62 2.86 23.88 19.99
N ILE A 63 2.71 24.91 19.19
CA ILE A 63 1.75 24.96 18.06
C ILE A 63 2.56 25.10 16.79
N LEU A 64 2.34 24.21 15.85
CA LEU A 64 2.84 24.30 14.47
C LEU A 64 1.64 24.39 13.56
N GLY A 65 1.60 25.43 12.73
CA GLY A 65 0.55 25.61 11.73
C GLY A 65 1.15 25.92 10.37
N GLY A 66 0.52 25.41 9.33
CA GLY A 66 0.97 25.64 7.96
C GLY A 66 -0.15 25.49 6.94
N LEU A 67 0.09 26.05 5.77
CA LEU A 67 -0.76 25.93 4.61
C LEU A 67 0.12 25.69 3.39
N ARG A 68 -0.16 24.63 2.64
CA ARG A 68 0.47 24.32 1.37
C ARG A 68 -0.57 24.42 0.26
N HIS A 69 -0.21 25.04 -0.83
CA HIS A 69 -0.91 24.98 -2.09
C HIS A 69 -0.10 24.17 -3.08
N GLU A 70 -0.74 23.23 -3.75
CA GLU A 70 -0.10 22.37 -4.74
C GLU A 70 -0.97 22.31 -5.99
N GLY A 71 -0.38 22.63 -7.15
CA GLY A 71 -0.99 22.48 -8.45
C GLY A 71 -0.25 21.39 -9.23
N THR A 72 -1.01 20.54 -9.91
CA THR A 72 -0.48 19.45 -10.74
C THR A 72 -1.10 19.54 -12.12
N LYS A 73 -0.25 19.41 -13.14
CA LYS A 73 -0.67 19.25 -14.54
C LYS A 73 -0.28 17.88 -15.00
N PHE A 74 -1.27 17.13 -15.40
CA PHE A 74 -1.12 15.77 -15.89
C PHE A 74 -1.44 15.73 -17.38
N ARG A 75 -0.60 15.05 -18.16
CA ARG A 75 -0.82 14.78 -19.59
C ARG A 75 -0.54 13.34 -19.86
N ALA A 76 -1.49 12.67 -20.48
CA ALA A 76 -1.34 11.28 -20.90
C ALA A 76 -1.61 11.13 -22.39
N ARG A 77 -0.89 10.19 -22.98
CA ARG A 77 -1.13 9.67 -24.33
C ARG A 77 -1.06 8.16 -24.23
N GLY A 78 -2.08 7.49 -24.72
CA GLY A 78 -2.15 6.04 -24.81
C GLY A 78 -2.75 5.62 -26.14
N PHE A 79 -3.06 4.35 -26.27
CA PHE A 79 -3.69 3.78 -27.43
C PHE A 79 -4.92 3.00 -27.01
N GLY A 80 -6.00 3.12 -27.77
CA GLY A 80 -7.18 2.27 -27.65
C GLY A 80 -7.26 1.32 -28.84
N SER A 81 -7.96 0.22 -28.68
CA SER A 81 -8.24 -0.74 -29.75
C SER A 81 -9.73 -1.03 -29.81
N THR A 82 -10.29 -0.99 -31.01
CA THR A 82 -11.65 -1.45 -31.28
C THR A 82 -11.63 -2.22 -32.61
N ASP A 83 -12.08 -3.46 -32.61
CA ASP A 83 -12.05 -4.32 -33.81
C ASP A 83 -10.65 -4.33 -34.49
N GLU A 84 -9.58 -4.48 -33.69
CA GLU A 84 -8.17 -4.43 -34.13
C GLU A 84 -7.72 -3.09 -34.75
N GLN A 85 -8.53 -2.05 -34.66
CA GLN A 85 -8.17 -0.70 -35.07
C GLN A 85 -7.61 0.11 -33.91
N ILE A 86 -6.32 0.42 -34.00
CA ILE A 86 -5.61 1.20 -32.97
C ILE A 86 -5.88 2.69 -33.18
N THR A 87 -6.33 3.36 -32.11
CA THR A 87 -6.51 4.80 -32.04
C THR A 87 -5.54 5.43 -31.04
N VAL A 88 -5.24 6.70 -31.19
CA VAL A 88 -4.38 7.46 -30.26
C VAL A 88 -5.25 8.35 -29.41
N GLU A 89 -5.26 8.05 -28.12
CA GLU A 89 -5.99 8.84 -27.14
C GLU A 89 -5.06 9.82 -26.40
N ARG A 90 -5.58 10.99 -26.05
CA ARG A 90 -4.83 12.01 -25.30
C ARG A 90 -5.73 12.64 -24.27
N PHE A 91 -5.16 12.89 -23.13
CA PHE A 91 -5.85 13.53 -22.02
C PHE A 91 -4.96 14.51 -21.27
N ASP A 92 -5.52 15.64 -20.88
CA ASP A 92 -4.88 16.66 -20.04
C ASP A 92 -5.79 16.92 -18.83
N ASN A 93 -5.22 16.87 -17.62
CA ASN A 93 -5.93 17.19 -16.38
C ASN A 93 -5.09 18.13 -15.51
N ASP A 94 -5.73 19.16 -14.97
CA ASP A 94 -5.11 20.13 -14.05
C ASP A 94 -5.85 20.09 -12.72
N GLU A 95 -5.16 19.79 -11.63
CA GLU A 95 -5.70 19.79 -10.27
C GLU A 95 -4.97 20.79 -9.37
N ALA A 96 -5.67 21.31 -8.39
CA ALA A 96 -5.07 22.18 -7.38
C ALA A 96 -5.68 21.92 -6.00
N HIS A 97 -4.80 21.74 -4.98
CA HIS A 97 -5.20 21.39 -3.64
C HIS A 97 -4.64 22.37 -2.60
N TRP A 98 -5.47 22.67 -1.59
CA TRP A 98 -5.06 23.40 -0.39
C TRP A 98 -4.95 22.43 0.77
N LEU A 99 -3.76 22.33 1.33
CA LEU A 99 -3.41 21.34 2.34
C LEU A 99 -3.01 22.06 3.65
N PRO A 100 -4.01 22.44 4.48
CA PRO A 100 -3.75 22.98 5.82
C PRO A 100 -3.21 21.90 6.75
N ALA A 101 -2.36 22.29 7.69
CA ALA A 101 -1.88 21.45 8.76
C ALA A 101 -1.78 22.23 10.08
N LEU A 102 -2.31 21.65 11.15
CA LEU A 102 -2.20 22.15 12.51
C LEU A 102 -1.76 21.00 13.41
N HIS A 103 -0.66 21.19 14.12
CA HIS A 103 -0.16 20.24 15.12
C HIS A 103 0.01 20.92 16.46
N LEU A 104 -0.50 20.29 17.49
CA LEU A 104 -0.39 20.71 18.87
C LEU A 104 0.41 19.67 19.65
N ARG A 105 1.37 20.11 20.44
CA ARG A 105 2.14 19.30 21.36
C ARG A 105 2.11 19.96 22.72
N TYR A 106 1.53 19.27 23.71
CA TYR A 106 1.43 19.77 25.07
C TYR A 106 2.18 18.87 26.05
N GLN A 107 3.09 19.46 26.82
CA GLN A 107 3.86 18.76 27.86
C GLN A 107 3.00 18.64 29.12
N LEU A 108 2.36 17.49 29.32
CA LEU A 108 1.52 17.21 30.49
C LEU A 108 2.34 17.02 31.77
N ALA A 109 3.51 16.39 31.64
CA ALA A 109 4.48 16.18 32.71
C ALA A 109 5.88 16.06 32.09
N ASN A 110 6.95 15.97 32.88
CA ASN A 110 8.34 15.91 32.41
C ASN A 110 8.57 14.80 31.34
N ASN A 111 7.81 13.73 31.42
CA ASN A 111 7.94 12.54 30.57
C ASN A 111 6.64 12.15 29.86
N THR A 112 5.63 13.03 29.86
CA THR A 112 4.34 12.74 29.24
C THR A 112 3.92 13.88 28.32
N ILE A 113 3.60 13.54 27.08
CA ILE A 113 3.23 14.48 26.04
C ILE A 113 1.86 14.11 25.49
N ALA A 114 0.96 15.11 25.39
CA ALA A 114 -0.26 14.99 24.60
C ALA A 114 -0.02 15.62 23.23
N ARG A 115 -0.59 15.01 22.19
CA ARG A 115 -0.56 15.52 20.82
C ARG A 115 -1.96 15.58 20.25
N ALA A 116 -2.19 16.58 19.43
CA ALA A 116 -3.36 16.63 18.55
C ALA A 116 -2.92 17.15 17.18
N ALA A 117 -3.53 16.64 16.12
CA ALA A 117 -3.31 17.13 14.78
C ALA A 117 -4.63 17.23 14.03
N ALA A 118 -4.69 18.21 13.12
CA ALA A 118 -5.73 18.33 12.10
C ALA A 118 -5.04 18.70 10.78
N THR A 119 -5.16 17.82 9.78
CA THR A 119 -4.46 18.00 8.51
C THR A 119 -5.35 17.62 7.33
N ARG A 120 -5.06 18.16 6.16
CA ARG A 120 -5.61 17.69 4.88
C ARG A 120 -4.46 17.13 4.03
N SER A 121 -4.70 15.99 3.40
CA SER A 121 -3.76 15.31 2.53
C SER A 121 -4.41 14.94 1.20
N VAL A 122 -3.59 14.69 0.18
CA VAL A 122 -4.02 14.28 -1.15
C VAL A 122 -3.20 13.07 -1.61
N VAL A 123 -3.87 12.10 -2.22
CA VAL A 123 -3.26 10.95 -2.89
C VAL A 123 -3.78 10.91 -4.31
N ARG A 124 -2.87 10.93 -5.27
CA ARG A 124 -3.22 10.90 -6.69
C ARG A 124 -3.44 9.47 -7.16
N PRO A 125 -4.34 9.25 -8.12
CA PRO A 125 -4.42 7.96 -8.82
C PRO A 125 -3.06 7.59 -9.41
N VAL A 126 -2.79 6.30 -9.55
CA VAL A 126 -1.59 5.83 -10.26
C VAL A 126 -1.76 6.03 -11.76
N PHE A 127 -0.65 6.10 -12.49
CA PHE A 127 -0.69 6.45 -13.91
C PHE A 127 -1.54 5.49 -14.74
N GLU A 128 -1.50 4.21 -14.44
CA GLU A 128 -2.29 3.18 -15.12
C GLU A 128 -3.80 3.45 -15.01
N GLN A 129 -4.28 3.90 -13.88
CA GLN A 129 -5.70 4.26 -13.67
C GLN A 129 -6.13 5.47 -14.52
N LEU A 130 -5.19 6.38 -14.82
CA LEU A 130 -5.42 7.62 -15.56
C LEU A 130 -5.14 7.48 -17.06
N LEU A 131 -4.75 6.31 -17.54
CA LEU A 131 -4.47 6.14 -18.96
C LEU A 131 -5.75 6.28 -19.78
N PRO A 132 -5.74 7.08 -20.85
CA PRO A 132 -6.86 7.14 -21.79
C PRO A 132 -6.88 5.92 -22.72
N SER A 133 -6.29 4.81 -22.31
CA SER A 133 -6.20 3.58 -23.08
C SER A 133 -7.42 2.71 -22.82
N PHE A 134 -7.87 1.99 -23.82
CA PHE A 134 -8.94 1.03 -23.71
C PHE A 134 -8.67 -0.19 -24.58
N GLU A 135 -9.21 -1.31 -24.17
CA GLU A 135 -9.21 -2.56 -24.92
C GLU A 135 -10.65 -3.04 -25.07
N VAL A 136 -11.00 -3.52 -26.24
CA VAL A 136 -12.29 -4.13 -26.55
C VAL A 136 -12.02 -5.49 -27.19
N ASP A 137 -12.49 -6.56 -26.55
CA ASP A 137 -12.43 -7.93 -27.06
C ASP A 137 -13.85 -8.54 -27.08
N GLY A 138 -14.45 -8.55 -28.28
CA GLY A 138 -15.83 -9.01 -28.43
C GLY A 138 -16.83 -8.11 -27.74
N ASP A 139 -17.48 -8.61 -26.68
CA ASP A 139 -18.45 -7.92 -25.83
C ASP A 139 -17.90 -7.52 -24.45
N GLU A 140 -16.59 -7.63 -24.24
CA GLU A 140 -15.89 -7.18 -23.05
C GLU A 140 -15.02 -5.95 -23.36
N ALA A 141 -14.91 -5.02 -22.43
CA ALA A 141 -14.10 -3.82 -22.60
C ALA A 141 -13.40 -3.42 -21.30
N TYR A 142 -12.18 -2.90 -21.41
CA TYR A 142 -11.43 -2.28 -20.32
C TYR A 142 -11.09 -0.83 -20.67
N PHE A 143 -11.46 0.10 -19.81
CA PHE A 143 -11.19 1.52 -20.00
C PHE A 143 -10.42 2.07 -18.78
N GLY A 144 -9.29 2.72 -19.02
CA GLY A 144 -8.73 3.63 -18.02
C GLY A 144 -9.64 4.86 -17.86
N ASN A 145 -9.60 5.52 -16.71
CA ASN A 145 -10.39 6.70 -16.45
C ASN A 145 -9.51 7.93 -16.17
N PRO A 146 -9.20 8.72 -17.22
CA PRO A 146 -8.42 9.94 -17.04
C PRO A 146 -9.14 11.05 -16.25
N GLU A 147 -10.43 10.94 -16.01
CA GLU A 147 -11.24 11.91 -15.24
C GLU A 147 -11.22 11.62 -13.73
N LEU A 148 -10.50 10.58 -13.29
CA LEU A 148 -10.33 10.29 -11.87
C LEU A 148 -9.76 11.49 -11.13
N LYS A 149 -10.43 11.84 -10.05
CA LYS A 149 -9.97 12.86 -9.11
C LYS A 149 -9.02 12.26 -8.10
N SER A 150 -8.11 13.09 -7.62
CA SER A 150 -7.27 12.73 -6.48
C SER A 150 -8.10 12.48 -5.23
N LEU A 151 -7.78 11.42 -4.51
CA LEU A 151 -8.31 11.18 -3.17
C LEU A 151 -7.84 12.31 -2.24
N GLU A 152 -8.78 12.95 -1.56
CA GLU A 152 -8.49 13.92 -0.51
C GLU A 152 -8.91 13.36 0.85
N SER A 153 -8.13 13.64 1.88
CA SER A 153 -8.43 13.17 3.24
C SER A 153 -8.29 14.29 4.26
N SER A 154 -9.32 14.50 5.06
CA SER A 154 -9.29 15.32 6.27
C SER A 154 -8.97 14.41 7.45
N ASN A 155 -7.84 14.65 8.12
CA ASN A 155 -7.32 13.78 9.16
C ASN A 155 -7.34 14.49 10.52
N PHE A 156 -7.74 13.77 11.57
CA PHE A 156 -7.75 14.21 12.95
C PHE A 156 -7.11 13.15 13.84
N ASP A 157 -6.08 13.55 14.58
CA ASP A 157 -5.33 12.68 15.45
C ASP A 157 -5.30 13.25 16.88
N LEU A 158 -5.43 12.37 17.86
CA LEU A 158 -5.30 12.70 19.29
C LEU A 158 -4.54 11.58 20.00
N GLY A 159 -3.46 11.92 20.68
CA GLY A 159 -2.66 10.89 21.32
C GLY A 159 -1.91 11.36 22.56
N ILE A 160 -1.40 10.36 23.28
CA ILE A 160 -0.55 10.52 24.44
C ILE A 160 0.66 9.63 24.34
N GLU A 161 1.82 10.16 24.69
CA GLU A 161 3.10 9.46 24.77
C GLU A 161 3.65 9.59 26.19
N HIS A 162 4.09 8.48 26.77
CA HIS A 162 4.77 8.48 28.06
C HIS A 162 6.14 7.82 27.92
N TYR A 163 7.18 8.55 28.26
CA TYR A 163 8.56 8.10 28.20
C TYR A 163 8.99 7.48 29.53
N MET A 164 9.41 6.23 29.49
CA MET A 164 9.83 5.44 30.65
C MET A 164 11.35 5.39 30.73
N GLY A 165 11.97 6.44 31.23
CA GLY A 165 13.42 6.55 31.31
C GLY A 165 14.08 6.78 29.93
N ARG A 166 15.32 6.26 29.73
CA ARG A 166 16.11 6.56 28.53
C ARG A 166 15.70 5.76 27.31
N ALA A 167 15.09 4.59 27.49
CA ALA A 167 14.89 3.63 26.40
C ALA A 167 13.52 2.94 26.49
N GLY A 168 12.50 3.66 26.95
CA GLY A 168 11.14 3.14 27.01
C GLY A 168 10.11 4.17 26.60
N VAL A 169 9.09 3.76 25.84
CA VAL A 169 7.94 4.58 25.48
C VAL A 169 6.69 3.71 25.44
N VAL A 170 5.59 4.27 25.91
CA VAL A 170 4.23 3.76 25.67
C VAL A 170 3.42 4.89 25.06
N SER A 171 2.64 4.59 24.06
CA SER A 171 1.77 5.57 23.39
C SER A 171 0.42 4.99 23.03
N ALA A 172 -0.57 5.88 22.97
CA ALA A 172 -1.90 5.60 22.47
C ALA A 172 -2.37 6.77 21.61
N PHE A 173 -2.84 6.50 20.40
CA PHE A 173 -3.37 7.47 19.46
C PHE A 173 -4.72 7.03 18.93
N LEU A 174 -5.67 7.95 18.95
CA LEU A 174 -6.93 7.85 18.24
C LEU A 174 -6.80 8.63 16.93
N PHE A 175 -7.32 8.10 15.85
CA PHE A 175 -7.35 8.79 14.58
C PHE A 175 -8.73 8.67 13.92
N TYR A 176 -9.05 9.69 13.11
CA TYR A 176 -10.23 9.72 12.25
C TYR A 176 -9.83 10.34 10.92
N LYS A 177 -10.26 9.71 9.82
CA LYS A 177 -10.06 10.20 8.46
C LYS A 177 -11.40 10.25 7.74
N ASP A 178 -11.66 11.37 7.13
CA ASP A 178 -12.77 11.59 6.21
C ASP A 178 -12.19 11.70 4.81
N ILE A 179 -12.53 10.76 3.96
CA ILE A 179 -11.87 10.51 2.68
C ILE A 179 -12.89 10.74 1.57
N GLU A 180 -12.52 11.57 0.61
CA GLU A 180 -13.29 11.88 -0.60
C GLU A 180 -12.56 11.31 -1.81
N ASN A 181 -13.31 10.87 -2.85
CA ASN A 181 -12.79 10.44 -4.14
C ASN A 181 -11.80 9.24 -4.06
N PHE A 182 -12.00 8.24 -3.19
CA PHE A 182 -11.20 7.03 -3.30
C PHE A 182 -11.49 6.34 -4.65
N ALA A 183 -10.45 5.77 -5.28
CA ALA A 183 -10.62 5.08 -6.55
C ALA A 183 -10.87 3.58 -6.32
N TYR A 184 -11.77 2.99 -7.09
CA TYR A 184 -12.05 1.56 -7.11
C TYR A 184 -12.31 1.08 -8.53
N LEU A 185 -12.01 -0.19 -8.80
CA LEU A 185 -12.35 -0.85 -10.05
C LEU A 185 -13.82 -1.27 -10.00
N THR A 186 -14.56 -1.09 -11.09
CA THR A 186 -15.96 -1.45 -11.20
C THR A 186 -16.28 -1.97 -12.59
N ASP A 187 -17.25 -2.88 -12.67
CA ASP A 187 -17.86 -3.28 -13.92
C ASP A 187 -19.12 -2.45 -14.18
N ARG A 188 -19.20 -1.85 -15.36
CA ARG A 188 -20.33 -1.04 -15.86
C ARG A 188 -20.99 -1.65 -17.10
N GLY A 189 -20.80 -2.94 -17.33
CA GLY A 189 -21.10 -3.67 -18.56
C GLY A 189 -22.34 -3.23 -19.30
N ASN A 190 -23.43 -3.05 -18.60
CA ASN A 190 -24.71 -2.82 -19.27
C ASN A 190 -25.15 -1.36 -19.32
N GLU A 191 -24.41 -0.46 -18.74
CA GLU A 191 -24.60 0.96 -18.99
C GLU A 191 -24.21 1.32 -20.46
N PHE A 192 -23.35 0.51 -21.03
CA PHE A 192 -22.94 0.58 -22.44
C PHE A 192 -23.53 -0.62 -23.17
N ALA A 193 -24.73 -0.45 -23.71
CA ALA A 193 -25.55 -1.52 -24.32
C ALA A 193 -24.85 -2.38 -25.41
N GLU A 194 -23.58 -2.10 -25.71
CA GLU A 194 -22.75 -2.80 -26.69
C GLU A 194 -21.88 -3.88 -26.05
N PHE A 195 -21.67 -3.84 -24.72
CA PHE A 195 -20.78 -4.73 -23.99
C PHE A 195 -21.51 -5.49 -22.88
N SER A 196 -21.07 -6.73 -22.62
CA SER A 196 -21.54 -7.54 -21.51
C SER A 196 -20.76 -7.25 -20.22
N GLU A 197 -19.52 -6.77 -20.35
CA GLU A 197 -18.63 -6.41 -19.24
C GLU A 197 -17.80 -5.18 -19.63
N VAL A 198 -17.78 -4.19 -18.73
CA VAL A 198 -16.95 -2.98 -18.89
C VAL A 198 -16.24 -2.67 -17.58
N GLU A 199 -14.99 -3.08 -17.47
CA GLU A 199 -14.16 -2.72 -16.34
C GLU A 199 -13.57 -1.31 -16.49
N THR A 200 -13.75 -0.47 -15.48
CA THR A 200 -13.16 0.86 -15.40
C THR A 200 -12.92 1.30 -13.97
N TRP A 201 -12.04 2.26 -13.80
CA TRP A 201 -11.80 2.91 -12.51
C TRP A 201 -12.76 4.05 -12.28
N GLU A 202 -13.32 4.13 -11.08
CA GLU A 202 -14.21 5.21 -10.66
C GLU A 202 -13.82 5.79 -9.30
N ASN A 203 -14.25 7.04 -9.07
CA ASN A 203 -14.19 7.59 -7.72
C ASN A 203 -15.42 7.17 -6.93
N GLY A 204 -15.21 6.56 -5.78
CA GLY A 204 -16.25 6.38 -4.78
C GLY A 204 -16.68 7.72 -4.17
N GLU A 205 -17.84 7.74 -3.53
CA GLU A 205 -18.37 8.96 -2.90
C GLU A 205 -17.49 9.30 -1.68
N ASP A 206 -17.86 8.83 -0.53
CA ASP A 206 -17.20 9.10 0.75
C ASP A 206 -16.71 7.81 1.39
N ALA A 207 -15.55 7.88 2.04
CA ALA A 207 -15.09 6.83 2.92
C ALA A 207 -14.66 7.41 4.27
N LYS A 208 -14.88 6.64 5.32
CA LYS A 208 -14.49 6.99 6.68
C LYS A 208 -13.61 5.89 7.25
N LEU A 209 -12.60 6.32 7.97
CA LEU A 209 -11.69 5.40 8.63
C LEU A 209 -11.36 5.97 10.01
N HIS A 210 -11.49 5.15 11.05
CA HIS A 210 -11.14 5.56 12.39
C HIS A 210 -10.55 4.40 13.18
N GLY A 211 -9.76 4.71 14.19
CA GLY A 211 -9.12 3.64 14.92
C GLY A 211 -8.29 4.10 16.11
N LEU A 212 -7.62 3.11 16.67
CA LEU A 212 -6.74 3.22 17.83
C LEU A 212 -5.41 2.56 17.52
N GLU A 213 -4.34 3.30 17.75
CA GLU A 213 -2.96 2.79 17.70
C GLU A 213 -2.38 2.75 19.12
N LEU A 214 -1.84 1.60 19.51
CA LEU A 214 -1.12 1.39 20.75
C LEU A 214 0.32 0.99 20.43
N ALA A 215 1.29 1.57 21.11
CA ALA A 215 2.67 1.13 21.00
C ALA A 215 3.36 1.09 22.36
N TYR A 216 4.21 0.11 22.54
CA TYR A 216 5.07 -0.08 23.68
C TYR A 216 6.45 -0.50 23.21
N SER A 217 7.49 0.13 23.72
CA SER A 217 8.86 -0.30 23.51
C SER A 217 9.68 -0.01 24.76
N LYS A 218 10.42 -1.00 25.23
CA LYS A 218 11.29 -0.83 26.40
C LYS A 218 12.47 -1.80 26.37
N GLN A 219 13.66 -1.26 26.66
CA GLN A 219 14.80 -2.06 27.08
C GLN A 219 14.75 -2.27 28.59
N LEU A 220 14.81 -3.51 29.04
CA LEU A 220 14.67 -3.91 30.46
C LEU A 220 16.01 -3.84 31.22
N SER A 221 16.69 -2.71 31.06
CA SER A 221 18.03 -2.50 31.66
C SER A 221 18.05 -2.51 33.19
N GLU A 222 16.89 -2.38 33.84
CA GLU A 222 16.74 -2.44 35.28
C GLU A 222 16.75 -3.88 35.84
N LEU A 223 16.62 -4.89 34.98
CA LEU A 223 16.71 -6.29 35.39
C LEU A 223 18.15 -6.68 35.75
N PRO A 224 18.33 -7.66 36.67
CA PRO A 224 19.67 -8.18 36.95
C PRO A 224 20.24 -8.93 35.73
N ALA A 225 21.57 -8.97 35.62
CA ALA A 225 22.23 -9.77 34.59
C ALA A 225 21.84 -11.28 34.73
N PRO A 226 21.62 -12.00 33.62
CA PRO A 226 21.83 -11.60 32.22
C PRO A 226 20.62 -10.89 31.57
N PHE A 227 19.50 -10.71 32.26
CA PHE A 227 18.23 -10.23 31.71
C PHE A 227 18.18 -8.72 31.41
N ASN A 228 19.20 -7.96 31.84
CA ASN A 228 19.30 -6.51 31.59
C ASN A 228 19.55 -6.13 30.13
N GLY A 229 19.81 -7.11 29.27
CA GLY A 229 19.86 -6.93 27.80
C GLY A 229 18.55 -7.18 27.08
N MET A 230 17.48 -7.54 27.78
CA MET A 230 16.18 -7.81 27.13
C MET A 230 15.53 -6.55 26.61
N LEU A 231 14.90 -6.68 25.46
CA LEU A 231 14.09 -5.67 24.77
C LEU A 231 12.69 -6.24 24.50
N VAL A 232 11.66 -5.45 24.75
CA VAL A 232 10.28 -5.77 24.35
C VAL A 232 9.75 -4.61 23.55
N GLY A 233 9.21 -4.91 22.36
CA GLY A 233 8.48 -3.97 21.52
C GLY A 233 7.15 -4.57 21.10
N ALA A 234 6.07 -3.82 21.17
CA ALA A 234 4.77 -4.23 20.69
C ALA A 234 4.01 -3.03 20.12
N ASN A 235 3.28 -3.25 19.03
CA ASN A 235 2.25 -2.31 18.58
C ASN A 235 1.00 -3.08 18.17
N LEU A 236 -0.13 -2.39 18.26
CA LEU A 236 -1.44 -2.88 17.87
C LEU A 236 -2.21 -1.71 17.27
N THR A 237 -2.73 -1.92 16.08
CA THR A 237 -3.64 -0.99 15.40
C THR A 237 -5.00 -1.66 15.25
N LEU A 238 -6.04 -0.98 15.67
CA LEU A 238 -7.44 -1.37 15.49
C LEU A 238 -8.08 -0.32 14.60
N VAL A 239 -8.68 -0.74 13.51
CA VAL A 239 -9.29 0.15 12.49
C VAL A 239 -10.69 -0.33 12.18
N ASP A 240 -11.59 0.61 11.97
CA ASP A 240 -12.87 0.37 11.35
C ASP A 240 -13.02 1.34 10.17
N SER A 241 -13.41 0.82 9.01
CA SER A 241 -13.55 1.59 7.78
C SER A 241 -14.86 1.30 7.08
N GLU A 242 -15.44 2.34 6.49
CA GLU A 242 -16.67 2.27 5.72
C GLU A 242 -16.49 3.12 4.45
N ALA A 243 -16.81 2.55 3.30
CA ALA A 243 -16.79 3.21 2.01
C ALA A 243 -18.04 2.85 1.23
N GLN A 244 -18.48 3.72 0.34
CA GLN A 244 -19.65 3.48 -0.50
C GLN A 244 -19.24 3.43 -1.96
N ILE A 245 -19.62 2.35 -2.64
CA ILE A 245 -19.46 2.13 -4.07
C ILE A 245 -20.82 2.11 -4.77
N GLU A 246 -20.81 2.48 -6.04
CA GLU A 246 -21.99 2.47 -6.91
C GLU A 246 -21.76 1.52 -8.09
N SER A 247 -22.81 0.90 -8.57
CA SER A 247 -22.78 0.13 -9.81
C SER A 247 -24.16 0.11 -10.46
N TRP A 248 -24.18 -0.08 -11.77
CA TRP A 248 -25.39 -0.25 -12.52
C TRP A 248 -25.98 -1.65 -12.31
N ASP A 249 -27.24 -1.74 -11.95
CA ASP A 249 -27.98 -2.99 -11.84
C ASP A 249 -28.94 -3.12 -13.02
N GLU A 250 -28.66 -4.05 -13.91
CA GLU A 250 -29.49 -4.33 -15.10
C GLU A 250 -30.91 -4.74 -14.80
N ASP A 251 -31.04 -5.66 -13.86
CA ASP A 251 -32.34 -6.22 -13.48
C ASP A 251 -33.24 -5.13 -12.90
N ALA A 252 -32.65 -4.16 -12.20
CA ALA A 252 -33.35 -3.02 -11.63
C ALA A 252 -33.45 -1.83 -12.59
N GLY A 253 -32.60 -1.74 -13.60
CA GLY A 253 -32.46 -0.57 -14.50
C GLY A 253 -32.10 0.71 -13.76
N ALA A 254 -31.24 0.62 -12.74
CA ALA A 254 -30.88 1.73 -11.85
C ALA A 254 -29.51 1.51 -11.20
N VAL A 255 -28.85 2.60 -10.84
CA VAL A 255 -27.64 2.56 -10.01
C VAL A 255 -28.00 2.04 -8.62
N ARG A 256 -27.27 1.05 -8.14
CA ARG A 256 -27.29 0.57 -6.76
C ARG A 256 -26.04 0.98 -6.00
N ARG A 257 -26.23 1.18 -4.70
CA ARG A 257 -25.17 1.52 -3.74
C ARG A 257 -24.90 0.37 -2.80
N ARG A 258 -23.65 0.15 -2.50
CA ARG A 258 -23.21 -0.85 -1.53
C ARG A 258 -22.15 -0.27 -0.60
N ASP A 259 -22.32 -0.52 0.70
CA ASP A 259 -21.31 -0.21 1.70
C ASP A 259 -20.29 -1.35 1.77
N ILE A 260 -19.02 -1.01 1.78
CA ILE A 260 -17.88 -1.93 1.85
C ILE A 260 -16.89 -1.45 2.91
N ALA A 261 -16.04 -2.36 3.42
CA ALA A 261 -14.79 -1.94 4.04
C ALA A 261 -13.84 -1.39 2.96
N LEU A 262 -12.95 -0.49 3.32
CA LEU A 262 -11.92 -0.03 2.37
C LEU A 262 -11.05 -1.22 1.92
N PRO A 263 -10.87 -1.42 0.61
CA PRO A 263 -9.99 -2.47 0.10
C PRO A 263 -8.56 -2.33 0.63
N SER A 264 -7.91 -3.48 0.85
CA SER A 264 -6.55 -3.57 1.40
C SER A 264 -6.36 -2.99 2.81
N GLN A 265 -7.46 -2.76 3.55
CA GLN A 265 -7.45 -2.29 4.93
C GLN A 265 -7.85 -3.42 5.88
N SER A 266 -6.90 -3.91 6.68
CA SER A 266 -7.19 -4.86 7.77
C SER A 266 -7.71 -4.13 9.00
N ASP A 267 -8.72 -4.71 9.66
CA ASP A 267 -9.28 -4.16 10.91
C ASP A 267 -8.31 -4.27 12.09
N VAL A 268 -7.38 -5.22 12.03
CA VAL A 268 -6.42 -5.46 13.12
C VAL A 268 -5.05 -5.76 12.55
N THR A 269 -4.05 -4.96 12.92
CA THR A 269 -2.65 -5.27 12.68
C THR A 269 -1.86 -5.19 13.98
N GLY A 270 -0.85 -6.05 14.14
CA GLY A 270 -0.05 -6.06 15.35
C GLY A 270 1.34 -6.63 15.14
N ASN A 271 2.29 -6.13 15.91
CA ASN A 271 3.66 -6.61 15.90
C ASN A 271 4.14 -6.82 17.34
N LEU A 272 4.85 -7.90 17.57
CA LEU A 272 5.53 -8.20 18.82
C LEU A 272 7.00 -8.51 18.55
N VAL A 273 7.89 -7.81 19.23
CA VAL A 273 9.34 -8.04 19.15
C VAL A 273 9.86 -8.36 20.54
N LEU A 274 10.53 -9.51 20.65
CA LEU A 274 11.31 -9.87 21.81
C LEU A 274 12.77 -9.86 21.42
N GLY A 275 13.58 -9.07 22.08
CA GLY A 275 14.99 -8.92 21.79
C GLY A 275 15.87 -9.21 23.00
N TYR A 276 17.13 -9.55 22.73
CA TYR A 276 18.19 -9.60 23.70
C TYR A 276 19.46 -9.03 23.09
N GLU A 277 20.09 -8.09 23.78
CA GLU A 277 21.31 -7.46 23.29
C GLU A 277 22.33 -7.30 24.40
N ASN A 278 23.56 -7.72 24.12
CA ASN A 278 24.73 -7.43 24.92
C ASN A 278 25.93 -7.16 24.00
N ARG A 279 27.17 -7.08 24.54
CA ARG A 279 28.35 -6.75 23.73
C ARG A 279 28.66 -7.75 22.62
N SER A 280 28.31 -9.03 22.82
CA SER A 280 28.68 -10.11 21.89
C SER A 280 27.49 -10.71 21.13
N LEU A 281 26.27 -10.38 21.52
CA LEU A 281 25.07 -11.04 21.03
C LEU A 281 23.93 -10.05 20.85
N SER A 282 23.28 -10.09 19.70
CA SER A 282 22.01 -9.41 19.44
C SER A 282 21.03 -10.42 18.84
N LEU A 283 19.93 -10.68 19.53
CA LEU A 283 18.89 -11.62 19.10
C LEU A 283 17.55 -10.89 19.03
N ARG A 284 16.74 -11.22 18.04
CA ARG A 284 15.38 -10.72 17.88
C ARG A 284 14.46 -11.81 17.37
N LEU A 285 13.33 -11.98 18.03
CA LEU A 285 12.18 -12.74 17.57
C LEU A 285 11.06 -11.76 17.33
N ALA A 286 10.52 -11.73 16.11
CA ALA A 286 9.44 -10.85 15.70
C ALA A 286 8.25 -11.67 15.25
N ALA A 287 7.05 -11.31 15.73
CA ALA A 287 5.79 -11.83 15.25
C ALA A 287 4.99 -10.67 14.64
N ASN A 288 4.51 -10.86 13.41
CA ASN A 288 3.68 -9.90 12.70
C ASN A 288 2.31 -10.54 12.46
N TYR A 289 1.26 -9.84 12.80
CA TYR A 289 -0.13 -10.23 12.59
C TYR A 289 -0.83 -9.22 11.71
N THR A 290 -1.51 -9.69 10.67
CA THR A 290 -2.46 -8.91 9.87
C THR A 290 -3.77 -9.69 9.84
N GLY A 291 -4.85 -9.09 10.31
CA GLY A 291 -6.19 -9.67 10.24
C GLY A 291 -6.68 -9.74 8.79
N ASN A 292 -7.69 -10.54 8.55
CA ASN A 292 -8.31 -10.63 7.24
C ASN A 292 -8.86 -9.28 6.76
N TYR A 293 -8.88 -9.08 5.45
CA TYR A 293 -9.38 -7.84 4.84
C TYR A 293 -9.96 -8.08 3.45
N LEU A 294 -10.83 -7.16 3.02
CA LEU A 294 -11.31 -7.09 1.65
C LEU A 294 -10.14 -6.73 0.74
N GLN A 295 -9.77 -7.63 -0.17
CA GLN A 295 -8.73 -7.41 -1.15
C GLN A 295 -9.27 -6.70 -2.39
N GLU A 296 -10.41 -7.21 -2.90
CA GLU A 296 -10.98 -6.79 -4.16
C GLU A 296 -12.51 -6.92 -4.15
N VAL A 297 -13.17 -5.99 -4.80
CA VAL A 297 -14.60 -6.02 -5.09
C VAL A 297 -14.76 -6.55 -6.51
N SER A 298 -14.92 -7.87 -6.66
CA SER A 298 -15.02 -8.47 -8.00
C SER A 298 -16.40 -8.30 -8.63
N ASP A 299 -17.46 -8.16 -7.83
CA ASP A 299 -18.80 -7.81 -8.29
C ASP A 299 -19.38 -6.73 -7.39
N PRO A 300 -19.51 -5.50 -7.88
CA PRO A 300 -20.03 -4.40 -7.08
C PRO A 300 -21.46 -4.62 -6.55
N LEU A 301 -22.25 -5.48 -7.18
CA LEU A 301 -23.64 -5.77 -6.78
C LEU A 301 -23.75 -6.96 -5.84
N ASP A 302 -22.79 -7.87 -5.83
CA ASP A 302 -22.87 -9.12 -5.07
C ASP A 302 -21.60 -9.44 -4.27
N LYS A 303 -21.65 -9.14 -2.98
CA LYS A 303 -20.56 -9.43 -2.02
C LYS A 303 -20.10 -10.89 -1.94
N ARG A 304 -20.83 -11.83 -2.55
CA ARG A 304 -20.43 -13.25 -2.58
C ARG A 304 -19.21 -13.49 -3.47
N TYR A 305 -18.93 -12.57 -4.36
CA TYR A 305 -17.79 -12.62 -5.27
C TYR A 305 -16.59 -11.81 -4.78
N ASP A 306 -16.76 -11.00 -3.73
CA ASP A 306 -15.64 -10.25 -3.14
C ASP A 306 -14.49 -11.17 -2.75
N ILE A 307 -13.27 -10.77 -3.03
CA ILE A 307 -12.07 -11.50 -2.66
C ILE A 307 -11.53 -10.93 -1.34
N TYR A 308 -11.25 -11.83 -0.42
CA TYR A 308 -10.68 -11.51 0.89
C TYR A 308 -9.33 -12.19 1.06
N THR A 309 -8.33 -11.46 1.54
CA THR A 309 -7.11 -12.06 2.08
C THR A 309 -7.38 -12.52 3.51
N ASP A 310 -6.97 -13.75 3.84
CA ASP A 310 -7.13 -14.32 5.18
C ASP A 310 -6.16 -13.68 6.19
N ASP A 311 -6.40 -13.93 7.47
CA ASP A 311 -5.48 -13.52 8.52
C ASP A 311 -4.11 -14.22 8.36
N HIS A 312 -3.03 -13.47 8.63
CA HIS A 312 -1.66 -13.91 8.43
C HIS A 312 -0.81 -13.65 9.68
N VAL A 313 -0.07 -14.68 10.11
CA VAL A 313 0.86 -14.59 11.26
C VAL A 313 2.25 -15.04 10.86
N GLN A 314 3.15 -14.12 10.66
CA GLN A 314 4.53 -14.44 10.34
C GLN A 314 5.44 -14.34 11.57
N LEU A 315 6.28 -15.35 11.77
CA LEU A 315 7.29 -15.38 12.83
C LEU A 315 8.69 -15.40 12.22
N ASP A 316 9.50 -14.40 12.61
CA ASP A 316 10.86 -14.21 12.12
C ASP A 316 11.88 -14.21 13.27
N PHE A 317 13.08 -14.74 13.02
CA PHE A 317 14.20 -14.67 13.96
C PHE A 317 15.43 -14.09 13.29
N THR A 318 16.11 -13.17 13.99
CA THR A 318 17.40 -12.63 13.56
C THR A 318 18.38 -12.69 14.72
N GLY A 319 19.58 -13.21 14.46
CA GLY A 319 20.66 -13.31 15.42
C GLY A 319 21.98 -12.79 14.86
N HIS A 320 22.70 -12.01 15.67
CA HIS A 320 24.06 -11.56 15.37
C HIS A 320 24.97 -11.93 16.51
N TYR A 321 26.10 -12.54 16.19
CA TYR A 321 27.16 -12.86 17.15
C TYR A 321 28.45 -12.15 16.74
N PHE A 322 28.92 -11.26 17.61
CA PHE A 322 30.14 -10.49 17.42
C PHE A 322 31.33 -11.29 17.99
N LEU A 323 32.06 -11.97 17.12
CA LEU A 323 33.26 -12.75 17.48
C LEU A 323 34.40 -11.83 17.92
N THR A 324 34.56 -10.70 17.23
CA THR A 324 35.43 -9.57 17.57
C THR A 324 34.70 -8.28 17.23
N ASP A 325 35.31 -7.14 17.52
CA ASP A 325 34.75 -5.81 17.10
C ASP A 325 34.65 -5.69 15.56
N GLU A 326 35.43 -6.50 14.83
CA GLU A 326 35.54 -6.49 13.37
C GLU A 326 34.77 -7.64 12.69
N LEU A 327 34.57 -8.77 13.37
CA LEU A 327 34.02 -9.99 12.80
C LEU A 327 32.66 -10.35 13.41
N GLN A 328 31.63 -10.39 12.56
CA GLN A 328 30.25 -10.69 12.93
C GLN A 328 29.72 -11.89 12.13
N LEU A 329 29.09 -12.81 12.83
CA LEU A 329 28.22 -13.84 12.26
C LEU A 329 26.77 -13.36 12.33
N SER A 330 25.98 -13.63 11.30
CA SER A 330 24.54 -13.40 11.30
C SER A 330 23.79 -14.68 10.92
N PHE A 331 22.62 -14.84 11.52
CA PHE A 331 21.65 -15.87 11.18
C PHE A 331 20.27 -15.23 11.08
N GLU A 332 19.55 -15.51 10.01
CA GLU A 332 18.17 -15.09 9.80
C GLU A 332 17.33 -16.33 9.48
N ALA A 333 16.15 -16.38 10.10
CA ALA A 333 15.09 -17.33 9.77
C ALA A 333 13.80 -16.55 9.59
N ILE A 334 13.26 -16.54 8.38
CA ILE A 334 12.08 -15.79 7.99
C ILE A 334 10.95 -16.79 7.76
N ASN A 335 9.74 -16.44 8.20
CA ASN A 335 8.56 -17.28 8.11
C ASN A 335 8.78 -18.68 8.73
N ILE A 336 9.23 -18.71 10.00
CA ILE A 336 9.60 -19.96 10.70
C ILE A 336 8.42 -20.92 10.82
N THR A 337 7.22 -20.40 10.88
CA THR A 337 5.96 -21.14 11.02
C THR A 337 5.42 -21.68 9.71
N ASP A 338 6.08 -21.34 8.58
CA ASP A 338 5.63 -21.71 7.24
C ASP A 338 4.19 -21.25 6.96
N GLU A 339 3.93 -19.98 7.31
CA GLU A 339 2.61 -19.39 7.12
C GLU A 339 2.34 -19.17 5.63
N PRO A 340 1.27 -19.74 5.06
CA PRO A 340 0.94 -19.54 3.66
C PRO A 340 0.23 -18.21 3.42
N PHE A 341 0.23 -17.76 2.17
CA PHE A 341 -0.72 -16.75 1.70
C PHE A 341 -2.02 -17.44 1.28
N TYR A 342 -3.15 -16.95 1.77
CA TYR A 342 -4.46 -17.46 1.42
C TYR A 342 -5.44 -16.34 1.13
N ALA A 343 -6.08 -16.40 -0.04
CA ALA A 343 -7.21 -15.55 -0.38
C ALA A 343 -8.43 -16.41 -0.78
N TYR A 344 -9.63 -15.90 -0.51
CA TYR A 344 -10.87 -16.63 -0.74
C TYR A 344 -11.98 -15.71 -1.27
N THR A 345 -12.89 -16.28 -2.04
CA THR A 345 -14.06 -15.58 -2.59
C THR A 345 -15.24 -15.71 -1.64
N GLY A 346 -15.71 -14.62 -1.08
CA GLY A 346 -16.88 -14.51 -0.22
C GLY A 346 -16.81 -15.29 1.09
N LYS A 347 -16.33 -16.54 1.07
CA LYS A 347 -16.21 -17.41 2.26
C LYS A 347 -14.94 -18.23 2.21
N LYS A 348 -14.27 -18.44 3.34
CA LYS A 348 -13.01 -19.19 3.47
C LYS A 348 -12.93 -20.54 2.78
N GLN A 349 -14.05 -21.20 2.53
CA GLN A 349 -14.07 -22.49 1.83
C GLN A 349 -13.91 -22.40 0.30
N PHE A 350 -14.02 -21.20 -0.28
CA PHE A 350 -13.88 -20.95 -1.71
C PHE A 350 -12.53 -20.30 -1.99
N ASN A 351 -11.56 -21.12 -2.32
CA ASN A 351 -10.19 -20.68 -2.59
C ASN A 351 -10.14 -19.78 -3.84
N ALA A 352 -9.61 -18.57 -3.70
CA ALA A 352 -9.23 -17.70 -4.80
C ALA A 352 -7.73 -17.83 -5.12
N GLN A 353 -6.88 -17.85 -4.08
CA GLN A 353 -5.43 -17.97 -4.22
C GLN A 353 -4.82 -18.65 -3.01
N TYR A 354 -3.87 -19.55 -3.23
CA TYR A 354 -3.10 -20.21 -2.18
C TYR A 354 -1.63 -20.32 -2.60
N GLU A 355 -0.73 -19.81 -1.76
CA GLU A 355 0.70 -19.83 -2.03
C GLU A 355 1.49 -20.24 -0.80
N GLU A 356 2.41 -21.19 -0.96
CA GLU A 356 3.37 -21.60 0.04
C GLU A 356 4.76 -21.11 -0.35
N TYR A 357 5.32 -20.19 0.44
CA TYR A 357 6.66 -19.65 0.20
C TYR A 357 7.75 -20.43 0.97
N GLY A 358 7.36 -21.16 2.00
CA GLY A 358 8.29 -21.87 2.89
C GLY A 358 9.13 -20.96 3.80
N PRO A 359 9.79 -21.53 4.81
CA PRO A 359 10.73 -20.79 5.63
C PRO A 359 12.04 -20.53 4.88
N THR A 360 12.57 -19.32 5.04
CA THR A 360 13.86 -18.92 4.47
C THR A 360 14.92 -18.80 5.55
N TYR A 361 16.09 -19.45 5.35
CA TYR A 361 17.23 -19.40 6.27
C TYR A 361 18.44 -18.75 5.59
N LYS A 362 19.09 -17.81 6.27
CA LYS A 362 20.30 -17.14 5.77
C LYS A 362 21.40 -17.18 6.82
N LEU A 363 22.63 -17.44 6.37
CA LEU A 363 23.84 -17.32 7.17
C LEU A 363 24.74 -16.25 6.53
N GLY A 364 25.28 -15.35 7.34
CA GLY A 364 26.16 -14.29 6.90
C GLY A 364 27.41 -14.19 7.75
N LEU A 365 28.49 -13.77 7.10
CA LEU A 365 29.76 -13.39 7.73
C LEU A 365 30.12 -11.98 7.28
N ALA A 366 30.26 -11.06 8.21
CA ALA A 366 30.68 -9.69 7.92
C ALA A 366 32.01 -9.38 8.59
N LEU A 367 32.96 -8.88 7.80
CA LEU A 367 34.24 -8.36 8.26
C LEU A 367 34.25 -6.84 8.03
N LYS A 368 34.35 -6.07 9.11
CA LYS A 368 34.48 -4.61 9.07
C LYS A 368 35.96 -4.28 9.18
N HIS A 369 36.46 -3.56 8.20
CA HIS A 369 37.81 -2.99 8.23
C HIS A 369 37.68 -1.48 8.43
N PHE A 370 38.31 -0.94 9.49
CA PHE A 370 38.37 0.50 9.77
C PHE A 370 39.70 1.09 9.28
#